data_4f6e2d93fccc1d872018ed2323b5d872
#
_entry.id   4f6e2d93fccc1d872018ed2323b5d872
#
_cell.length_a   1.000
_cell.length_b   1.000
_cell.length_c   1.000
_cell.angle_alpha   90.00
_cell.angle_beta   90.00
_cell.angle_gamma   90.00
#
_symmetry.space_group_name_H-M   'P 1'
#
loop_
_entity.id
_entity.type
_entity.pdbx_description
1 polymer ?
#
loop_
_entity_poly.entity_id
_entity_poly.type
_entity_poly.pdbx_seq_one_letter_code
_entity_poly.pdbx_strand_id
1 'polypeptide(L)'
;MLISDVLHGKGHHEVIKIRTFDSLADAVAKLSAHRIGALVVEDRWLKLVGVVSERDLVNTLAHHGAGALHWEVEKVMSAPLISCRSDDRIDAVLARMTVGRFRHMPVIDDGRLIGIVSIGDLVKHRLDEKELETNVLLELSRLRT
;
A
#
# COMPACT_ATOMS: atom_id res chain seq x y z
N MET A 1 -13.39 5.99 10.58
CA MET A 1 -12.36 4.94 10.67
C MET A 1 -10.99 5.47 10.33
N LEU A 2 -10.00 4.96 11.03
CA LEU A 2 -8.61 5.37 10.87
C LEU A 2 -7.79 4.28 10.15
N ILE A 3 -6.64 4.66 9.63
CA ILE A 3 -5.70 3.72 9.00
C ILE A 3 -5.29 2.61 9.97
N SER A 4 -5.15 2.91 11.27
CA SER A 4 -4.87 1.89 12.29
C SER A 4 -5.91 0.76 12.30
N ASP A 5 -7.18 1.06 12.04
CA ASP A 5 -8.24 0.05 11.97
C ASP A 5 -8.01 -0.91 10.79
N VAL A 6 -7.57 -0.38 9.66
CA VAL A 6 -7.23 -1.19 8.48
C VAL A 6 -6.05 -2.12 8.79
N LEU A 7 -5.01 -1.61 9.42
CA LEU A 7 -3.83 -2.41 9.77
C LEU A 7 -4.17 -3.54 10.76
N HIS A 8 -5.03 -3.27 11.74
CA HIS A 8 -5.50 -4.30 12.66
C HIS A 8 -6.24 -5.43 11.93
N GLY A 9 -7.08 -5.08 10.95
CA GLY A 9 -7.81 -6.05 10.15
C GLY A 9 -6.93 -6.92 9.25
N LYS A 10 -5.75 -6.44 8.86
CA LYS A 10 -4.79 -7.20 8.05
C LYS A 10 -3.98 -8.23 8.87
N GLY A 11 -4.01 -8.13 10.20
CA GLY A 11 -3.17 -8.91 11.08
C GLY A 11 -1.72 -8.41 11.11
N HIS A 12 -0.87 -9.14 11.83
CA HIS A 12 0.54 -8.78 11.95
C HIS A 12 1.33 -9.30 10.76
N HIS A 13 1.51 -8.44 9.76
CA HIS A 13 2.38 -8.74 8.64
C HIS A 13 3.57 -7.79 8.67
N GLU A 14 4.77 -8.36 8.66
CA GLU A 14 5.98 -7.59 8.49
C GLU A 14 5.97 -6.91 7.11
N VAL A 15 6.32 -5.64 7.06
CA VAL A 15 6.43 -4.93 5.78
C VAL A 15 7.72 -5.37 5.09
N ILE A 16 7.58 -5.92 3.90
CA ILE A 16 8.73 -6.40 3.14
C ILE A 16 9.35 -5.23 2.39
N LYS A 17 10.66 -5.09 2.55
CA LYS A 17 11.45 -4.02 1.93
C LYS A 17 12.40 -4.59 0.88
N ILE A 18 12.82 -3.71 -0.02
CA ILE A 18 13.83 -3.98 -1.02
C ILE A 18 14.77 -2.77 -1.06
N ARG A 19 15.97 -2.96 -1.59
CA ARG A 19 16.95 -1.89 -1.67
C ARG A 19 17.00 -1.27 -3.05
N THR A 20 17.40 0.00 -3.13
CA THR A 20 17.51 0.74 -4.39
C THR A 20 18.39 0.03 -5.42
N PHE A 21 19.43 -0.66 -4.97
CA PHE A 21 20.39 -1.35 -5.84
C PHE A 21 20.07 -2.82 -6.12
N ASP A 22 18.98 -3.34 -5.56
CA ASP A 22 18.49 -4.67 -5.91
C ASP A 22 17.88 -4.64 -7.31
N SER A 23 17.84 -5.80 -7.97
CA SER A 23 17.31 -5.93 -9.33
C SER A 23 15.78 -6.04 -9.34
N LEU A 24 15.18 -5.76 -10.50
CA LEU A 24 13.75 -6.01 -10.69
C LEU A 24 13.43 -7.51 -10.56
N ALA A 25 14.35 -8.39 -10.93
CA ALA A 25 14.18 -9.83 -10.70
C ALA A 25 14.05 -10.15 -9.23
N ASP A 26 14.84 -9.50 -8.36
CA ASP A 26 14.72 -9.65 -6.91
C ASP A 26 13.36 -9.15 -6.41
N ALA A 27 12.87 -8.03 -6.96
CA ALA A 27 11.57 -7.49 -6.61
C ALA A 27 10.43 -8.46 -6.98
N VAL A 28 10.47 -9.03 -8.17
CA VAL A 28 9.49 -10.03 -8.62
C VAL A 28 9.49 -11.23 -7.69
N ALA A 29 10.67 -11.74 -7.32
CA ALA A 29 10.80 -12.87 -6.42
C ALA A 29 10.20 -12.60 -5.04
N LYS A 30 10.46 -11.41 -4.47
CA LYS A 30 9.90 -11.01 -3.17
C LYS A 30 8.39 -10.85 -3.21
N LEU A 31 7.84 -10.19 -4.21
CA LEU A 31 6.39 -10.01 -4.36
C LEU A 31 5.70 -11.38 -4.46
N SER A 32 6.24 -12.28 -5.25
CA SER A 32 5.70 -13.62 -5.42
C SER A 32 5.80 -14.46 -4.14
N ALA A 33 6.97 -14.47 -3.49
CA ALA A 33 7.20 -15.26 -2.29
C ALA A 33 6.30 -14.84 -1.12
N HIS A 34 6.07 -13.54 -0.97
CA HIS A 34 5.27 -12.99 0.14
C HIS A 34 3.81 -12.74 -0.26
N ARG A 35 3.44 -12.95 -1.51
CA ARG A 35 2.07 -12.75 -2.04
C ARG A 35 1.56 -11.33 -1.75
N ILE A 36 2.38 -10.34 -2.05
CA ILE A 36 2.08 -8.92 -1.84
C ILE A 36 2.16 -8.14 -3.15
N GLY A 37 1.56 -6.97 -3.18
CA GLY A 37 1.47 -6.15 -4.37
C GLY A 37 2.49 -5.02 -4.46
N ALA A 38 3.21 -4.74 -3.38
CA ALA A 38 4.17 -3.64 -3.34
C ALA A 38 5.25 -3.87 -2.30
N LEU A 39 6.42 -3.28 -2.56
CA LEU A 39 7.59 -3.29 -1.67
C LEU A 39 7.98 -1.86 -1.35
N VAL A 40 8.32 -1.60 -0.10
CA VAL A 40 8.91 -0.33 0.29
C VAL A 40 10.40 -0.38 -0.01
N VAL A 41 10.90 0.68 -0.64
CA VAL A 41 12.30 0.75 -1.08
C VAL A 41 13.12 1.57 -0.09
N GLU A 42 14.24 1.02 0.37
CA GLU A 42 15.19 1.73 1.20
C GLU A 42 16.54 1.86 0.50
N ASP A 43 17.26 2.96 0.79
CA ASP A 43 18.58 3.18 0.23
C ASP A 43 19.67 2.51 1.08
N ARG A 44 20.94 2.71 0.69
CA ARG A 44 22.10 2.13 1.40
C ARG A 44 22.25 2.62 2.84
N TRP A 45 21.63 3.74 3.19
CA TRP A 45 21.62 4.29 4.55
C TRP A 45 20.37 3.92 5.34
N LEU A 46 19.61 2.95 4.83
CA LEU A 46 18.35 2.46 5.43
C LEU A 46 17.23 3.52 5.46
N LYS A 47 17.36 4.56 4.63
CA LYS A 47 16.30 5.55 4.47
C LYS A 47 15.25 5.04 3.50
N LEU A 48 13.98 5.18 3.87
CA LEU A 48 12.85 4.83 2.99
C LEU A 48 12.72 5.90 1.91
N VAL A 49 12.80 5.50 0.64
CA VAL A 49 12.90 6.44 -0.48
C VAL A 49 11.81 6.28 -1.53
N GLY A 50 11.10 5.18 -1.54
CA GLY A 50 10.08 4.96 -2.55
C GLY A 50 9.30 3.67 -2.36
N VAL A 51 8.47 3.37 -3.35
CA VAL A 51 7.67 2.14 -3.43
C VAL A 51 7.77 1.57 -4.83
N VAL A 52 7.93 0.25 -4.95
CA VAL A 52 7.82 -0.46 -6.22
C VAL A 52 6.68 -1.45 -6.14
N SER A 53 5.78 -1.42 -7.14
CA SER A 53 4.58 -2.25 -7.17
C SER A 53 4.64 -3.27 -8.31
N GLU A 54 3.77 -4.29 -8.22
CA GLU A 54 3.55 -5.23 -9.34
C GLU A 54 3.25 -4.49 -10.64
N ARG A 55 2.44 -3.43 -10.56
CA ARG A 55 2.07 -2.64 -11.73
C ARG A 55 3.28 -1.97 -12.36
N ASP A 56 4.19 -1.42 -11.54
CA ASP A 56 5.44 -0.81 -12.03
C ASP A 56 6.26 -1.84 -12.80
N LEU A 57 6.37 -3.05 -12.27
CA LEU A 57 7.12 -4.14 -12.90
C LEU A 57 6.48 -4.60 -14.20
N VAL A 58 5.16 -4.82 -14.20
CA VAL A 58 4.42 -5.23 -15.40
C VAL A 58 4.57 -4.19 -16.51
N ASN A 59 4.37 -2.91 -16.18
CA ASN A 59 4.51 -1.83 -17.16
C ASN A 59 5.93 -1.73 -17.71
N THR A 60 6.93 -1.86 -16.85
CA THR A 60 8.34 -1.82 -17.27
C THR A 60 8.68 -2.97 -18.21
N LEU A 61 8.28 -4.19 -17.87
CA LEU A 61 8.51 -5.37 -18.70
C LEU A 61 7.76 -5.29 -20.03
N ALA A 62 6.54 -4.76 -20.03
CA ALA A 62 5.76 -4.58 -21.24
C ALA A 62 6.41 -3.62 -22.24
N HIS A 63 7.06 -2.55 -21.72
CA HIS A 63 7.70 -1.54 -22.56
C HIS A 63 9.14 -1.86 -22.94
N HIS A 64 9.88 -2.57 -22.09
CA HIS A 64 11.32 -2.78 -22.24
C HIS A 64 11.73 -4.25 -22.38
N GLY A 65 10.80 -5.19 -22.22
CA GLY A 65 11.07 -6.62 -22.34
C GLY A 65 11.82 -7.20 -21.14
N ALA A 66 12.13 -8.48 -21.23
CA ALA A 66 12.73 -9.25 -20.14
C ALA A 66 14.12 -8.75 -19.71
N GLY A 67 14.84 -8.03 -20.57
CA GLY A 67 16.13 -7.42 -20.24
C GLY A 67 16.05 -6.45 -19.08
N ALA A 68 14.88 -5.84 -18.84
CA ALA A 68 14.67 -4.93 -17.72
C ALA A 68 14.75 -5.63 -16.36
N LEU A 69 14.67 -6.95 -16.27
CA LEU A 69 14.81 -7.69 -15.02
C LEU A 69 16.17 -7.46 -14.35
N HIS A 70 17.19 -7.05 -15.10
CA HIS A 70 18.51 -6.72 -14.58
C HIS A 70 18.64 -5.26 -14.10
N TRP A 71 17.63 -4.44 -14.35
CA TRP A 71 17.65 -3.04 -13.91
C TRP A 71 17.57 -2.94 -12.39
N GLU A 72 18.18 -1.89 -11.83
CA GLU A 72 18.03 -1.61 -10.42
C GLU A 72 16.63 -1.06 -10.11
N VAL A 73 16.12 -1.41 -8.95
CA VAL A 73 14.81 -0.96 -8.44
C VAL A 73 14.69 0.56 -8.46
N GLU A 74 15.77 1.29 -8.14
CA GLU A 74 15.81 2.74 -8.14
C GLU A 74 15.34 3.35 -9.46
N LYS A 75 15.59 2.67 -10.56
CA LYS A 75 15.23 3.14 -11.90
C LYS A 75 13.72 3.10 -12.16
N VAL A 76 12.99 2.27 -11.43
CA VAL A 76 11.57 1.99 -11.69
C VAL A 76 10.65 2.42 -10.54
N MET A 77 11.16 2.48 -9.32
CA MET A 77 10.35 2.84 -8.14
C MET A 77 9.65 4.19 -8.29
N SER A 78 8.53 4.34 -7.62
CA SER A 78 7.88 5.63 -7.45
C SER A 78 8.54 6.37 -6.29
N ALA A 79 9.06 7.57 -6.56
CA ALA A 79 9.73 8.43 -5.59
C ALA A 79 9.34 9.89 -5.85
N PRO A 80 9.39 10.79 -4.85
CA PRO A 80 9.72 10.50 -3.46
C PRO A 80 8.68 9.63 -2.77
N LEU A 81 9.03 9.10 -1.60
CA LEU A 81 8.11 8.30 -0.79
C LEU A 81 6.94 9.16 -0.32
N ILE A 82 5.74 8.71 -0.62
CA ILE A 82 4.51 9.29 -0.11
C ILE A 82 3.94 8.32 0.93
N SER A 83 3.69 8.83 2.13
CA SER A 83 3.23 8.01 3.26
C SER A 83 2.04 8.64 3.96
N CYS A 84 1.40 7.84 4.80
CA CYS A 84 0.37 8.31 5.73
C CYS A 84 0.73 7.88 7.15
N ARG A 85 -0.06 8.35 8.11
CA ARG A 85 0.07 7.98 9.51
C ARG A 85 -1.07 7.04 9.90
N SER A 86 -0.85 6.28 10.96
CA SER A 86 -1.89 5.36 11.46
C SER A 86 -3.13 6.09 11.98
N ASP A 87 -2.98 7.34 12.43
CA ASP A 87 -4.08 8.18 12.92
C ASP A 87 -4.76 9.00 11.81
N ASP A 88 -4.34 8.85 10.56
CA ASP A 88 -5.03 9.47 9.42
C ASP A 88 -6.37 8.76 9.16
N ARG A 89 -7.33 9.53 8.68
CA ARG A 89 -8.64 9.01 8.30
C ARG A 89 -8.57 8.27 6.97
N ILE A 90 -9.33 7.19 6.85
CA ILE A 90 -9.40 6.40 5.62
C ILE A 90 -9.82 7.26 4.43
N ASP A 91 -10.86 8.09 4.58
CA ASP A 91 -11.36 8.93 3.49
C ASP A 91 -10.31 9.95 3.02
N ALA A 92 -9.53 10.52 3.94
CA ALA A 92 -8.47 11.45 3.59
C ALA A 92 -7.35 10.76 2.80
N VAL A 93 -6.96 9.55 3.20
CA VAL A 93 -5.92 8.78 2.50
C VAL A 93 -6.41 8.32 1.14
N LEU A 94 -7.67 7.86 1.02
CA LEU A 94 -8.27 7.51 -0.27
C LEU A 94 -8.26 8.70 -1.24
N ALA A 95 -8.58 9.90 -0.75
CA ALA A 95 -8.53 11.11 -1.57
C ALA A 95 -7.11 11.37 -2.10
N ARG A 96 -6.09 11.22 -1.24
CA ARG A 96 -4.69 11.39 -1.63
C ARG A 96 -4.25 10.34 -2.67
N MET A 97 -4.67 9.10 -2.49
CA MET A 97 -4.38 8.02 -3.44
C MET A 97 -5.01 8.29 -4.81
N THR A 98 -6.25 8.76 -4.82
CA THR A 98 -6.99 9.07 -6.05
C THR A 98 -6.33 10.21 -6.81
N VAL A 99 -6.02 11.31 -6.13
CA VAL A 99 -5.38 12.50 -6.74
C VAL A 99 -3.99 12.17 -7.26
N GLY A 100 -3.19 11.45 -6.48
CA GLY A 100 -1.82 11.09 -6.83
C GLY A 100 -1.70 9.84 -7.69
N ARG A 101 -2.79 9.11 -7.91
CA ARG A 101 -2.81 7.83 -8.62
C ARG A 101 -1.91 6.77 -7.99
N PHE A 102 -1.85 6.76 -6.66
CA PHE A 102 -1.15 5.73 -5.88
C PHE A 102 -2.11 4.60 -5.55
N ARG A 103 -1.65 3.36 -5.62
CA ARG A 103 -2.42 2.18 -5.21
C ARG A 103 -1.97 1.61 -3.87
N HIS A 104 -0.81 2.00 -3.42
CA HIS A 104 -0.21 1.57 -2.15
C HIS A 104 0.40 2.76 -1.45
N MET A 105 0.28 2.78 -0.13
CA MET A 105 0.84 3.85 0.67
C MET A 105 1.42 3.28 1.96
N PRO A 106 2.72 3.49 2.21
CA PRO A 106 3.32 3.11 3.47
C PRO A 106 2.73 3.90 4.63
N VAL A 107 2.60 3.26 5.77
CA VAL A 107 2.15 3.87 7.01
C VAL A 107 3.37 4.06 7.90
N ILE A 108 3.67 5.31 8.21
CA ILE A 108 4.87 5.69 8.98
C ILE A 108 4.45 6.55 10.16
N ASP A 109 4.75 6.09 11.37
CA ASP A 109 4.54 6.82 12.62
C ASP A 109 5.90 7.10 13.25
N ASP A 110 6.18 8.38 13.53
CA ASP A 110 7.42 8.82 14.20
C ASP A 110 8.69 8.23 13.55
N GLY A 111 8.74 8.24 12.23
CA GLY A 111 9.87 7.71 11.45
C GLY A 111 9.90 6.19 11.32
N ARG A 112 8.95 5.47 11.91
CA ARG A 112 8.88 4.00 11.85
C ARG A 112 7.85 3.53 10.83
N LEU A 113 8.29 2.64 9.97
CA LEU A 113 7.41 1.95 9.03
C LEU A 113 6.62 0.87 9.78
N ILE A 114 5.31 1.07 9.92
CA ILE A 114 4.44 0.15 10.67
C ILE A 114 3.56 -0.72 9.79
N GLY A 115 3.40 -0.36 8.52
CA GLY A 115 2.59 -1.14 7.60
C GLY A 115 2.55 -0.52 6.23
N ILE A 116 1.79 -1.15 5.36
CA ILE A 116 1.46 -0.63 4.04
C ILE A 116 -0.01 -0.92 3.77
N VAL A 117 -0.73 0.04 3.22
CA VAL A 117 -2.13 -0.11 2.86
C VAL A 117 -2.30 0.02 1.36
N SER A 118 -3.19 -0.78 0.79
CA SER A 118 -3.57 -0.69 -0.61
C SER A 118 -4.91 0.03 -0.75
N ILE A 119 -5.18 0.56 -1.94
CA ILE A 119 -6.49 1.15 -2.24
C ILE A 119 -7.61 0.13 -2.02
N GLY A 120 -7.37 -1.15 -2.34
CA GLY A 120 -8.32 -2.23 -2.09
C GLY A 120 -8.63 -2.44 -0.62
N ASP A 121 -7.61 -2.36 0.25
CA ASP A 121 -7.79 -2.45 1.69
C ASP A 121 -8.71 -1.33 2.22
N LEU A 122 -8.47 -0.10 1.75
CA LEU A 122 -9.22 1.06 2.20
C LEU A 122 -10.66 1.03 1.69
N VAL A 123 -10.85 0.66 0.43
CA VAL A 123 -12.19 0.53 -0.17
C VAL A 123 -13.00 -0.54 0.55
N LYS A 124 -12.40 -1.67 0.87
CA LYS A 124 -13.06 -2.75 1.61
C LYS A 124 -13.56 -2.26 2.98
N HIS A 125 -12.70 -1.59 3.74
CA HIS A 125 -13.07 -1.04 5.05
C HIS A 125 -14.16 0.03 4.93
N ARG A 126 -14.10 0.86 3.89
CA ARG A 126 -15.12 1.88 3.64
C ARG A 126 -16.48 1.25 3.34
N LEU A 127 -16.52 0.17 2.55
CA LEU A 127 -17.74 -0.57 2.26
C LEU A 127 -18.30 -1.25 3.51
N ASP A 128 -17.46 -1.88 4.31
CA ASP A 128 -17.85 -2.53 5.56
C ASP A 128 -18.46 -1.50 6.53
N GLU A 129 -17.86 -0.31 6.64
CA GLU A 129 -18.38 0.79 7.45
C GLU A 129 -19.75 1.25 6.97
N LYS A 130 -19.94 1.40 5.67
CA LYS A 130 -21.22 1.79 5.07
C LYS A 130 -22.29 0.74 5.29
N GLU A 131 -21.96 -0.54 5.15
CA GLU A 131 -22.88 -1.65 5.40
C GLU A 131 -23.34 -1.66 6.87
N LEU A 132 -22.42 -1.46 7.81
CA LEU A 132 -22.73 -1.38 9.24
C LEU A 132 -23.68 -0.22 9.53
N GLU A 133 -23.44 0.97 8.99
CA GLU A 133 -24.35 2.12 9.12
C GLU A 133 -25.76 1.79 8.62
N THR A 134 -25.84 1.16 7.45
CA THR A 134 -27.13 0.76 6.87
C THR A 134 -27.88 -0.22 7.77
N ASN A 135 -27.19 -1.22 8.30
CA ASN A 135 -27.79 -2.22 9.20
C ASN A 135 -28.29 -1.57 10.50
N VAL A 136 -27.53 -0.65 11.08
CA VAL A 136 -27.94 0.09 12.28
C VAL A 136 -29.21 0.90 11.99
N LEU A 137 -29.28 1.60 10.87
CA LEU A 137 -30.46 2.38 10.49
C LEU A 137 -31.68 1.48 10.29
N LEU A 138 -31.55 0.31 9.71
CA LEU A 138 -32.62 -0.66 9.56
C LEU A 138 -33.15 -1.15 10.91
N GLU A 139 -32.27 -1.46 11.85
CA GLU A 139 -32.63 -1.86 13.19
C GLU A 139 -33.40 -0.74 13.94
N LEU A 140 -32.92 0.50 13.86
CA LEU A 140 -33.60 1.64 14.44
C LEU A 140 -34.99 1.86 13.82
N SER A 141 -35.12 1.65 12.51
CA SER A 141 -36.40 1.74 11.80
C SER A 141 -37.40 0.69 12.31
N ARG A 142 -36.95 -0.53 12.56
CA ARG A 142 -37.80 -1.61 13.12
C ARG A 142 -38.32 -1.28 14.52
N LEU A 143 -37.54 -0.58 15.33
CA LEU A 143 -37.91 -0.20 16.68
C LEU A 143 -38.99 0.88 16.73
N ARG A 144 -39.21 1.62 15.63
CA ARG A 144 -40.20 2.69 15.54
C ARG A 144 -41.60 2.17 15.16
N THR A 145 -41.70 0.97 14.69
CA THR A 145 -42.97 0.35 14.37
C THR A 145 -43.46 -0.48 15.55
#